data_335c7e3408839247a0b3e3e56f97de47
#
_entry.id   335c7e3408839247a0b3e3e56f97de47
#
_cell.length_a   1.000
_cell.length_b   1.000
_cell.length_c   1.000
_cell.angle_alpha   90.00
_cell.angle_beta   90.00
_cell.angle_gamma   90.00
#
_symmetry.space_group_name_H-M   'P 1'
#
loop_
_entity.id
_entity.type
_entity.pdbx_description
1 polymer ?
#
loop_
_entity_poly.entity_id
_entity_poly.type
_entity_poly.pdbx_seq_one_letter_code
_entity_poly.pdbx_strand_id
1 'polypeptide(L)'
;MVLVKQRTTIPGDPVVWGSDPPGVRLLVIGNGSYETYNLPTAGTVTIGRSESADVRLDDLQASRSHARLTIGETLFVEDLGSINGTRVRDRPIARGERVPVQSGETIAIGSSVLIVHVRSKRQPERPVAEGPTYTEANLGDAVIPDAMKAIYAVAEKAAAGTINILILGETGVGKEVMAKTIHRMSPRRSGPSICLNCAALSETLLESELFGHEKGAFTGAVNAKLGLLEAAEGGTLFLDEVGEMPLSTQVKLLRVIETREVTRLGSVRPRRVDVRFIAATNRDLEAEVERNAFRRDLYFRLNGVSIRIPPLRERRAEIRPLAEAFLRDICQELGRPAPVLSPEVLQSLQTREWPGNIRELKNVIERAVLLCTAPSIGIEHLPQERKAAVYQVVPELPTMRSGRADSPAAPPPFDAALSGNGNDERQRILDALAACAGNQSRAAKRLGMPRRTFVAKLDRYQIPRPNKG
;
A
#
# COMPACT_ATOMS: atom_id res chain seq x y z
N MET A 1 26.59 10.96 13.08
CA MET A 1 26.38 10.16 11.85
C MET A 1 24.87 10.04 11.70
N VAL A 2 24.27 10.79 10.77
CA VAL A 2 22.81 10.94 10.67
C VAL A 2 22.25 9.69 10.00
N LEU A 3 21.45 8.92 10.74
CA LEU A 3 20.64 7.82 10.16
C LEU A 3 19.67 8.43 9.15
N VAL A 4 19.80 8.03 7.90
CA VAL A 4 18.81 8.38 6.85
C VAL A 4 17.53 7.61 7.15
N LYS A 5 16.57 8.29 7.79
CA LYS A 5 15.20 7.82 7.96
C LYS A 5 14.56 7.75 6.57
N GLN A 6 14.63 6.62 5.92
CA GLN A 6 13.70 6.31 4.83
C GLN A 6 12.49 5.60 5.45
N ARG A 7 11.51 6.39 5.81
CA ARG A 7 10.19 5.93 6.23
C ARG A 7 9.42 5.65 4.95
N THR A 8 9.40 4.42 4.51
CA THR A 8 8.49 3.98 3.45
C THR A 8 7.11 3.77 4.09
N THR A 9 6.43 4.89 4.34
CA THR A 9 5.02 4.87 4.69
C THR A 9 4.29 5.09 3.37
N ILE A 10 3.56 4.07 2.90
CA ILE A 10 2.68 4.09 1.72
C ILE A 10 3.40 3.87 0.38
N PRO A 11 2.83 3.08 -0.55
CA PRO A 11 3.40 2.83 -1.88
C PRO A 11 3.37 4.11 -2.71
N GLY A 12 4.50 4.80 -2.85
CA GLY A 12 4.58 6.07 -3.57
C GLY A 12 5.99 6.59 -3.83
N ASP A 13 7.02 5.99 -3.24
CA ASP A 13 8.38 6.39 -3.60
C ASP A 13 8.73 5.84 -4.99
N PRO A 14 9.30 6.67 -5.90
CA PRO A 14 9.73 6.22 -7.21
C PRO A 14 10.78 5.12 -7.03
N VAL A 15 10.45 3.90 -7.43
CA VAL A 15 11.40 2.79 -7.44
C VAL A 15 12.35 3.02 -8.59
N VAL A 16 13.50 3.65 -8.31
CA VAL A 16 14.65 3.66 -9.23
C VAL A 16 15.24 2.25 -9.17
N TRP A 17 15.10 1.50 -10.25
CA TRP A 17 15.68 0.17 -10.40
C TRP A 17 17.19 0.29 -10.59
N GLY A 18 17.92 0.39 -9.50
CA GLY A 18 19.37 0.35 -9.43
C GLY A 18 19.76 -0.36 -8.14
N SER A 19 20.77 -1.23 -8.21
CA SER A 19 21.32 -2.06 -7.16
C SER A 19 21.27 -1.41 -5.76
N ASP A 20 20.35 -1.89 -4.92
CA ASP A 20 20.35 -1.55 -3.48
C ASP A 20 21.66 -2.04 -2.84
N PRO A 21 22.34 -1.21 -2.04
CA PRO A 21 23.58 -1.61 -1.37
C PRO A 21 23.32 -2.78 -0.40
N PRO A 22 24.31 -3.65 -0.18
CA PRO A 22 24.21 -4.72 0.83
C PRO A 22 23.95 -4.10 2.20
N GLY A 23 22.96 -4.62 2.94
CA GLY A 23 22.53 -4.05 4.23
C GLY A 23 21.58 -4.95 4.99
N VAL A 24 21.26 -4.54 6.20
CA VAL A 24 20.26 -5.16 7.06
C VAL A 24 18.95 -4.40 6.89
N ARG A 25 17.84 -5.12 6.66
CA ARG A 25 16.48 -4.56 6.61
C ARG A 25 15.68 -5.05 7.80
N LEU A 26 14.87 -4.18 8.36
CA LEU A 26 13.91 -4.51 9.41
C LEU A 26 12.51 -4.21 8.89
N LEU A 27 11.70 -5.25 8.76
CA LEU A 27 10.27 -5.13 8.47
C LEU A 27 9.52 -5.05 9.80
N VAL A 28 8.71 -4.04 9.98
CA VAL A 28 7.85 -3.83 11.15
C VAL A 28 6.40 -3.98 10.73
N ILE A 29 5.68 -4.90 11.35
CA ILE A 29 4.26 -5.18 11.09
C ILE A 29 3.48 -4.85 12.35
N GLY A 30 2.56 -3.89 12.29
CA GLY A 30 1.71 -3.50 13.44
C GLY A 30 0.51 -2.65 13.00
N ASN A 31 -0.58 -2.65 13.78
CA ASN A 31 -1.80 -1.86 13.55
C ASN A 31 -2.38 -1.93 12.12
N GLY A 32 -2.25 -3.09 11.45
CA GLY A 32 -2.76 -3.25 10.08
C GLY A 32 -1.90 -2.62 8.98
N SER A 33 -0.73 -2.06 9.32
CA SER A 33 0.26 -1.48 8.41
C SER A 33 1.59 -2.21 8.55
N TYR A 34 2.47 -2.06 7.55
CA TYR A 34 3.85 -2.50 7.63
C TYR A 34 4.79 -1.38 7.20
N GLU A 35 5.93 -1.29 7.86
CA GLU A 35 6.99 -0.33 7.57
C GLU A 35 8.31 -1.07 7.37
N THR A 36 9.14 -0.61 6.44
CA THR A 36 10.47 -1.18 6.21
C THR A 36 11.55 -0.16 6.54
N TYR A 37 12.51 -0.55 7.37
CA TYR A 37 13.65 0.26 7.76
C TYR A 37 14.93 -0.33 7.17
N ASN A 38 15.72 0.48 6.45
CA ASN A 38 17.07 0.11 6.05
C ASN A 38 18.01 0.45 7.21
N LEU A 39 18.63 -0.57 7.79
CA LEU A 39 19.52 -0.44 8.92
C LEU A 39 20.99 -0.29 8.46
N PRO A 40 21.88 0.29 9.28
CA PRO A 40 23.30 0.35 8.98
C PRO A 40 23.90 -1.06 8.91
N THR A 41 25.04 -1.22 8.26
CA THR A 41 25.75 -2.50 8.14
C THR A 41 26.45 -2.93 9.45
N ALA A 42 26.65 -2.00 10.40
CA ALA A 42 27.17 -2.24 11.73
C ALA A 42 26.74 -1.12 12.67
N GLY A 43 26.62 -1.44 13.97
CA GLY A 43 26.25 -0.49 15.03
C GLY A 43 25.08 -0.94 15.86
N THR A 44 24.42 -0.01 16.54
CA THR A 44 23.26 -0.26 17.40
C THR A 44 22.08 0.59 16.96
N VAL A 45 20.89 0.01 16.99
CA VAL A 45 19.62 0.65 16.63
C VAL A 45 18.64 0.47 17.78
N THR A 46 18.05 1.56 18.24
CA THR A 46 17.06 1.59 19.32
C THR A 46 15.66 1.48 18.72
N ILE A 47 14.85 0.58 19.27
CA ILE A 47 13.48 0.30 18.84
C ILE A 47 12.52 0.71 19.95
N GLY A 48 11.46 1.47 19.64
CA GLY A 48 10.50 1.88 20.64
C GLY A 48 9.47 2.90 20.15
N ARG A 49 8.57 3.32 21.04
CA ARG A 49 7.49 4.26 20.71
C ARG A 49 7.93 5.72 20.68
N SER A 50 9.10 6.06 21.23
CA SER A 50 9.60 7.45 21.28
C SER A 50 9.95 7.98 19.89
N GLU A 51 9.76 9.29 19.67
CA GLU A 51 10.27 9.98 18.47
C GLU A 51 11.81 9.97 18.38
N SER A 52 12.47 9.78 19.53
CA SER A 52 13.93 9.65 19.59
C SER A 52 14.43 8.23 19.31
N ALA A 53 13.56 7.23 19.14
CA ALA A 53 13.97 5.88 18.76
C ALA A 53 14.35 5.85 17.27
N ASP A 54 15.39 5.08 16.94
CA ASP A 54 15.85 4.91 15.54
C ASP A 54 14.81 4.20 14.69
N VAL A 55 14.13 3.20 15.27
CA VAL A 55 12.96 2.52 14.72
C VAL A 55 11.77 2.85 15.61
N ARG A 56 10.88 3.68 15.11
CA ARG A 56 9.68 4.09 15.83
C ARG A 56 8.57 3.08 15.58
N LEU A 57 7.97 2.59 16.68
CA LEU A 57 6.78 1.74 16.65
C LEU A 57 5.55 2.59 16.98
N ASP A 58 4.53 2.56 16.14
CA ASP A 58 3.24 3.17 16.42
C ASP A 58 2.35 2.20 17.20
N ASP A 59 2.83 1.81 18.39
CA ASP A 59 2.24 0.80 19.26
C ASP A 59 2.22 1.29 20.71
N LEU A 60 1.03 1.42 21.29
CA LEU A 60 0.85 1.88 22.68
C LEU A 60 1.40 0.88 23.70
N GLN A 61 1.55 -0.39 23.32
CA GLN A 61 2.12 -1.44 24.17
C GLN A 61 3.65 -1.46 24.14
N ALA A 62 4.27 -0.76 23.18
CA ALA A 62 5.71 -0.59 23.13
C ALA A 62 6.16 0.50 24.12
N SER A 63 7.25 0.25 24.87
CA SER A 63 7.91 1.25 25.72
C SER A 63 8.59 2.33 24.88
N ARG A 64 8.90 3.51 25.45
CA ARG A 64 9.56 4.62 24.75
C ARG A 64 10.88 4.19 24.11
N SER A 65 11.74 3.50 24.85
CA SER A 65 12.91 2.75 24.41
C SER A 65 12.68 1.31 24.85
N HIS A 66 12.27 0.44 23.92
CA HIS A 66 11.82 -0.92 24.25
C HIS A 66 12.93 -1.93 24.13
N ALA A 67 13.56 -1.98 22.98
CA ALA A 67 14.62 -2.93 22.66
C ALA A 67 15.77 -2.25 21.92
N ARG A 68 16.92 -2.91 21.91
CA ARG A 68 18.10 -2.53 21.14
C ARG A 68 18.49 -3.67 20.22
N LEU A 69 18.69 -3.35 18.94
CA LEU A 69 19.24 -4.26 17.95
C LEU A 69 20.70 -3.89 17.70
N THR A 70 21.61 -4.83 17.97
CA THR A 70 23.04 -4.67 17.68
C THR A 70 23.34 -5.40 16.37
N ILE A 71 23.93 -4.69 15.41
CA ILE A 71 24.20 -5.13 14.05
C ILE A 71 25.70 -5.30 13.89
N GLY A 72 26.11 -6.51 13.46
CA GLY A 72 27.49 -6.91 13.24
C GLY A 72 27.54 -8.19 12.42
N GLU A 73 28.59 -9.00 12.60
CA GLU A 73 28.65 -10.34 11.99
C GLU A 73 27.51 -11.25 12.45
N THR A 74 27.06 -11.05 13.68
CA THR A 74 25.85 -11.64 14.25
C THR A 74 24.97 -10.51 14.76
N LEU A 75 23.67 -10.63 14.52
CA LEU A 75 22.66 -9.72 15.04
C LEU A 75 22.26 -10.14 16.45
N PHE A 76 22.12 -9.18 17.36
CA PHE A 76 21.62 -9.43 18.72
C PHE A 76 20.50 -8.46 19.05
N VAL A 77 19.44 -8.97 19.67
CA VAL A 77 18.40 -8.16 20.28
C VAL A 77 18.52 -8.21 21.80
N GLU A 78 18.28 -7.07 22.45
CA GLU A 78 18.31 -6.87 23.90
C GLU A 78 17.08 -6.10 24.35
N ASP A 79 16.37 -6.57 25.37
CA ASP A 79 15.27 -5.82 25.99
C ASP A 79 15.83 -4.77 26.95
N LEU A 80 15.46 -3.49 26.77
CA LEU A 80 15.97 -2.38 27.58
C LEU A 80 15.21 -2.16 28.89
N GLY A 81 14.45 -3.13 29.35
CA GLY A 81 13.58 -3.05 30.52
C GLY A 81 12.20 -2.55 30.15
N SER A 82 11.66 -3.09 29.09
CA SER A 82 10.32 -2.76 28.61
C SER A 82 9.24 -3.24 29.60
N ILE A 83 8.04 -2.62 29.53
CA ILE A 83 6.92 -2.96 30.44
C ILE A 83 6.31 -4.31 30.03
N ASN A 84 6.15 -4.56 28.73
CA ASN A 84 5.45 -5.74 28.22
C ASN A 84 6.42 -6.84 27.72
N GLY A 85 7.73 -6.60 27.81
CA GLY A 85 8.76 -7.54 27.38
C GLY A 85 8.92 -7.67 25.87
N THR A 86 10.06 -8.22 25.47
CA THR A 86 10.39 -8.57 24.09
C THR A 86 10.39 -10.09 23.95
N ARG A 87 9.88 -10.61 22.83
CA ARG A 87 9.94 -12.05 22.51
C ARG A 87 10.72 -12.28 21.23
N VAL A 88 11.56 -13.31 21.23
CA VAL A 88 12.28 -13.77 20.03
C VAL A 88 11.88 -15.21 19.77
N ARG A 89 11.38 -15.53 18.57
CA ARG A 89 10.83 -16.88 18.26
C ARG A 89 9.78 -17.31 19.30
N ASP A 90 8.87 -16.41 19.67
CA ASP A 90 7.84 -16.56 20.70
C ASP A 90 8.36 -16.82 22.15
N ARG A 91 9.69 -16.87 22.34
CA ARG A 91 10.32 -16.99 23.67
C ARG A 91 10.58 -15.61 24.26
N PRO A 92 10.06 -15.29 25.46
CA PRO A 92 10.38 -14.05 26.14
C PRO A 92 11.87 -14.00 26.48
N ILE A 93 12.49 -12.83 26.32
CA ILE A 93 13.86 -12.57 26.71
C ILE A 93 13.90 -11.76 28.02
N ALA A 94 14.89 -12.03 28.86
CA ALA A 94 15.05 -11.29 30.11
C ALA A 94 15.59 -9.88 29.86
N ARG A 95 15.34 -8.94 30.79
CA ARG A 95 15.89 -7.60 30.72
C ARG A 95 17.41 -7.62 30.64
N GLY A 96 17.98 -6.99 29.61
CA GLY A 96 19.42 -6.92 29.37
C GLY A 96 20.03 -8.22 28.81
N GLU A 97 19.21 -9.24 28.58
CA GLU A 97 19.64 -10.48 27.91
C GLU A 97 19.85 -10.19 26.42
N ARG A 98 21.02 -10.56 25.91
CA ARG A 98 21.36 -10.48 24.49
C ARG A 98 21.08 -11.80 23.81
N VAL A 99 20.09 -11.83 22.94
CA VAL A 99 19.71 -13.03 22.19
C VAL A 99 20.11 -12.86 20.73
N PRO A 100 20.85 -13.85 20.15
CA PRO A 100 21.19 -13.80 18.73
C PRO A 100 19.92 -13.98 17.87
N VAL A 101 19.83 -13.17 16.80
CA VAL A 101 18.72 -13.20 15.83
C VAL A 101 19.27 -13.48 14.45
N GLN A 102 18.68 -14.44 13.74
CA GLN A 102 19.03 -14.79 12.37
C GLN A 102 18.12 -14.07 11.36
N SER A 103 18.56 -14.02 10.11
CA SER A 103 17.71 -13.48 9.02
C SER A 103 16.42 -14.29 8.90
N GLY A 104 15.28 -13.60 8.83
CA GLY A 104 13.95 -14.20 8.77
C GLY A 104 13.30 -14.48 10.14
N GLU A 105 13.99 -14.27 11.26
CA GLU A 105 13.41 -14.49 12.58
C GLU A 105 12.56 -13.34 13.05
N THR A 106 11.54 -13.68 13.85
CA THR A 106 10.57 -12.74 14.39
C THR A 106 10.97 -12.23 15.77
N ILE A 107 10.82 -10.92 15.97
CA ILE A 107 10.93 -10.23 17.25
C ILE A 107 9.55 -9.60 17.52
N ALA A 108 8.87 -10.02 18.59
CA ALA A 108 7.59 -9.45 18.97
C ALA A 108 7.78 -8.41 20.09
N ILE A 109 7.19 -7.22 19.87
CA ILE A 109 7.24 -6.06 20.79
C ILE A 109 5.81 -5.49 20.90
N GLY A 110 5.16 -5.69 22.02
CA GLY A 110 3.75 -5.32 22.18
C GLY A 110 2.85 -6.07 21.18
N SER A 111 2.08 -5.35 20.38
CA SER A 111 1.27 -5.88 19.27
C SER A 111 2.02 -5.90 17.92
N SER A 112 3.24 -5.40 17.88
CA SER A 112 4.06 -5.30 16.67
C SER A 112 4.99 -6.49 16.52
N VAL A 113 5.14 -6.99 15.28
CA VAL A 113 6.09 -8.05 14.90
C VAL A 113 7.15 -7.45 13.98
N LEU A 114 8.40 -7.68 14.33
CA LEU A 114 9.55 -7.22 13.57
C LEU A 114 10.29 -8.43 12.96
N ILE A 115 10.68 -8.33 11.70
CA ILE A 115 11.43 -9.37 10.99
C ILE A 115 12.73 -8.75 10.46
N VAL A 116 13.86 -9.38 10.78
CA VAL A 116 15.17 -8.91 10.35
C VAL A 116 15.61 -9.67 9.10
N HIS A 117 16.02 -8.95 8.05
CA HIS A 117 16.61 -9.52 6.84
C HIS A 117 18.05 -9.07 6.65
N VAL A 118 18.99 -10.03 6.56
CA VAL A 118 20.41 -9.76 6.31
C VAL A 118 20.76 -10.16 4.89
N ARG A 119 21.18 -9.21 4.06
CA ARG A 119 21.77 -9.49 2.74
C ARG A 119 23.28 -9.74 2.90
N SER A 120 23.71 -10.98 2.72
CA SER A 120 25.12 -11.36 2.78
C SER A 120 25.88 -10.98 1.50
N LYS A 121 27.15 -10.56 1.66
CA LYS A 121 28.10 -10.13 0.60
C LYS A 121 28.74 -11.29 -0.18
N ARG A 122 28.20 -12.50 -0.26
CA ARG A 122 28.87 -13.61 -0.95
C ARG A 122 27.97 -14.34 -1.94
N GLN A 123 28.02 -13.83 -3.18
CA GLN A 123 28.15 -14.67 -4.39
C GLN A 123 28.57 -13.76 -5.56
N PRO A 124 29.47 -14.22 -6.49
CA PRO A 124 29.81 -13.44 -7.66
C PRO A 124 28.55 -13.20 -8.46
N GLU A 125 28.44 -12.02 -9.02
CA GLU A 125 27.34 -11.52 -9.81
C GLU A 125 26.90 -12.55 -10.89
N ARG A 126 25.94 -13.38 -10.53
CA ARG A 126 24.88 -13.68 -11.49
C ARG A 126 24.06 -12.39 -11.59
N PRO A 127 23.70 -11.96 -12.79
CA PRO A 127 22.89 -10.75 -12.95
C PRO A 127 21.73 -10.87 -11.96
N VAL A 128 21.56 -9.80 -11.14
CA VAL A 128 20.51 -9.68 -10.14
C VAL A 128 19.23 -10.11 -10.82
N ALA A 129 18.68 -11.26 -10.40
CA ALA A 129 17.35 -11.65 -10.79
C ALA A 129 16.46 -10.53 -10.23
N GLU A 130 16.15 -9.57 -11.09
CA GLU A 130 15.07 -8.61 -10.90
C GLU A 130 13.90 -9.42 -10.37
N GLY A 131 13.19 -8.87 -9.37
CA GLY A 131 12.09 -9.56 -8.69
C GLY A 131 11.22 -10.34 -9.68
N PRO A 132 10.56 -11.44 -9.30
CA PRO A 132 10.14 -12.53 -10.17
C PRO A 132 9.56 -11.98 -11.47
N THR A 133 10.40 -11.97 -12.48
CA THR A 133 10.01 -11.62 -13.83
C THR A 133 9.30 -12.85 -14.34
N TYR A 134 7.97 -12.83 -14.31
CA TYR A 134 7.12 -13.83 -14.94
C TYR A 134 7.30 -13.76 -16.46
N THR A 135 8.51 -14.09 -16.91
CA THR A 135 8.81 -14.41 -18.29
C THR A 135 8.60 -15.90 -18.47
N GLU A 136 8.33 -16.33 -19.67
CA GLU A 136 8.28 -17.75 -20.03
C GLU A 136 9.45 -18.57 -19.47
N ALA A 137 10.63 -17.96 -19.29
CA ALA A 137 11.83 -18.57 -18.71
C ALA A 137 11.73 -18.90 -17.21
N ASN A 138 10.88 -18.21 -16.42
CA ASN A 138 10.77 -18.41 -14.97
C ASN A 138 9.57 -19.27 -14.57
N LEU A 139 8.60 -19.44 -15.48
CA LEU A 139 7.46 -20.34 -15.27
C LEU A 139 7.81 -21.81 -15.54
N GLY A 140 9.02 -22.12 -16.02
CA GLY A 140 9.41 -23.46 -16.48
C GLY A 140 8.45 -23.93 -17.60
N ASP A 141 8.15 -25.24 -17.66
CA ASP A 141 7.14 -25.82 -18.57
C ASP A 141 5.68 -25.49 -18.18
N ALA A 142 5.44 -24.37 -17.45
CA ALA A 142 4.09 -23.96 -17.11
C ALA A 142 3.33 -23.61 -18.38
N VAL A 143 2.25 -24.32 -18.61
CA VAL A 143 1.33 -24.08 -19.73
C VAL A 143 0.73 -22.68 -19.58
N ILE A 144 1.24 -21.71 -20.36
CA ILE A 144 0.61 -20.39 -20.46
C ILE A 144 -0.74 -20.58 -21.15
N PRO A 145 -1.87 -20.20 -20.52
CA PRO A 145 -3.17 -20.29 -21.15
C PRO A 145 -3.19 -19.54 -22.49
N ASP A 146 -3.92 -20.05 -23.47
CA ASP A 146 -3.94 -19.46 -24.81
C ASP A 146 -4.35 -17.97 -24.79
N ALA A 147 -5.21 -17.58 -23.86
CA ALA A 147 -5.58 -16.17 -23.64
C ALA A 147 -4.38 -15.29 -23.31
N MET A 148 -3.46 -15.72 -22.43
CA MET A 148 -2.27 -14.96 -22.08
C MET A 148 -1.23 -14.99 -23.20
N LYS A 149 -1.11 -16.08 -23.95
CA LYS A 149 -0.24 -16.13 -25.15
C LYS A 149 -0.64 -15.07 -26.18
N ALA A 150 -1.95 -14.92 -26.44
CA ALA A 150 -2.46 -13.90 -27.33
C ALA A 150 -2.13 -12.48 -26.82
N ILE A 151 -2.25 -12.24 -25.50
CA ILE A 151 -1.93 -10.97 -24.86
C ILE A 151 -0.43 -10.66 -24.97
N TYR A 152 0.45 -11.63 -24.71
CA TYR A 152 1.90 -11.46 -24.88
C TYR A 152 2.29 -11.21 -26.34
N ALA A 153 1.66 -11.86 -27.30
CA ALA A 153 1.90 -11.60 -28.72
C ALA A 153 1.50 -10.17 -29.15
N VAL A 154 0.41 -9.64 -28.60
CA VAL A 154 0.04 -8.22 -28.79
C VAL A 154 1.06 -7.30 -28.11
N ALA A 155 1.48 -7.62 -26.89
CA ALA A 155 2.46 -6.85 -26.12
C ALA A 155 3.82 -6.79 -26.86
N GLU A 156 4.28 -7.90 -27.43
CA GLU A 156 5.51 -7.99 -28.21
C GLU A 156 5.46 -7.10 -29.45
N LYS A 157 4.39 -7.18 -30.24
CA LYS A 157 4.19 -6.31 -31.41
C LYS A 157 4.15 -4.83 -31.04
N ALA A 158 3.43 -4.49 -29.95
CA ALA A 158 3.34 -3.13 -29.45
C ALA A 158 4.69 -2.66 -28.88
N ALA A 159 5.48 -3.55 -28.28
CA ALA A 159 6.80 -3.24 -27.72
C ALA A 159 7.79 -2.74 -28.78
N ALA A 160 7.75 -3.31 -29.98
CA ALA A 160 8.64 -2.94 -31.08
C ALA A 160 8.45 -1.49 -31.58
N GLY A 161 7.27 -0.90 -31.36
CA GLY A 161 6.94 0.48 -31.78
C GLY A 161 7.16 1.51 -30.67
N THR A 162 6.86 2.78 -31.02
CA THR A 162 6.90 3.93 -30.09
C THR A 162 5.52 4.33 -29.59
N ILE A 163 4.47 3.59 -30.00
CA ILE A 163 3.09 3.88 -29.62
C ILE A 163 2.88 3.74 -28.11
N ASN A 164 2.05 4.59 -27.53
CA ASN A 164 1.65 4.48 -26.13
C ASN A 164 0.77 3.25 -25.91
N ILE A 165 0.88 2.64 -24.73
CA ILE A 165 0.16 1.42 -24.41
C ILE A 165 -0.66 1.67 -23.14
N LEU A 166 -1.93 1.27 -23.21
CA LEU A 166 -2.86 1.30 -22.07
C LEU A 166 -3.14 -0.12 -21.60
N ILE A 167 -2.74 -0.44 -20.36
CA ILE A 167 -2.96 -1.75 -19.74
C ILE A 167 -4.18 -1.68 -18.84
N LEU A 168 -5.20 -2.46 -19.15
CA LEU A 168 -6.46 -2.53 -18.42
C LEU A 168 -6.54 -3.84 -17.63
N GLY A 169 -7.10 -3.79 -16.43
CA GLY A 169 -7.32 -4.98 -15.61
C GLY A 169 -7.47 -4.69 -14.15
N GLU A 170 -8.03 -5.62 -13.42
CA GLU A 170 -8.28 -5.51 -11.99
C GLU A 170 -6.99 -5.27 -11.18
N THR A 171 -7.15 -4.80 -9.96
CA THR A 171 -6.00 -4.66 -9.04
C THR A 171 -5.36 -6.03 -8.77
N GLY A 172 -4.02 -6.08 -8.84
CA GLY A 172 -3.26 -7.29 -8.55
C GLY A 172 -3.18 -8.31 -9.68
N VAL A 173 -3.67 -8.02 -10.90
CA VAL A 173 -3.60 -8.95 -12.06
C VAL A 173 -2.22 -9.06 -12.71
N GLY A 174 -1.28 -8.16 -12.37
CA GLY A 174 0.06 -8.14 -12.94
C GLY A 174 0.32 -7.04 -13.98
N LYS A 175 -0.42 -5.92 -13.96
CA LYS A 175 -0.24 -4.77 -14.88
C LYS A 175 1.20 -4.26 -14.89
N GLU A 176 1.83 -4.14 -13.72
CA GLU A 176 3.22 -3.70 -13.58
C GLU A 176 4.22 -4.69 -14.23
N VAL A 177 4.00 -5.99 -14.05
CA VAL A 177 4.82 -7.04 -14.66
C VAL A 177 4.72 -6.97 -16.18
N MET A 178 3.52 -6.78 -16.71
CA MET A 178 3.30 -6.60 -18.15
C MET A 178 4.03 -5.35 -18.68
N ALA A 179 3.96 -4.22 -17.98
CA ALA A 179 4.68 -2.99 -18.37
C ALA A 179 6.19 -3.19 -18.41
N LYS A 180 6.78 -3.86 -17.40
CA LYS A 180 8.20 -4.24 -17.37
C LYS A 180 8.57 -5.16 -18.55
N THR A 181 7.72 -6.13 -18.84
CA THR A 181 7.93 -7.07 -19.96
C THR A 181 7.92 -6.32 -21.29
N ILE A 182 6.97 -5.40 -21.51
CA ILE A 182 6.91 -4.54 -22.70
C ILE A 182 8.18 -3.68 -22.84
N HIS A 183 8.64 -3.06 -21.74
CA HIS A 183 9.86 -2.28 -21.75
C HIS A 183 11.08 -3.13 -22.17
N ARG A 184 11.25 -4.34 -21.60
CA ARG A 184 12.37 -5.25 -21.92
C ARG A 184 12.35 -5.76 -23.35
N MET A 185 11.17 -5.95 -23.94
CA MET A 185 11.02 -6.34 -25.34
C MET A 185 11.17 -5.15 -26.31
N SER A 186 11.26 -3.92 -25.80
CA SER A 186 11.30 -2.71 -26.61
C SER A 186 12.72 -2.34 -27.06
N PRO A 187 12.87 -1.52 -28.13
CA PRO A 187 14.15 -0.91 -28.49
C PRO A 187 14.78 -0.06 -27.37
N ARG A 188 13.97 0.38 -26.38
CA ARG A 188 14.40 1.19 -25.24
C ARG A 188 14.79 0.38 -24.00
N ARG A 189 15.00 -0.93 -24.14
CA ARG A 189 15.31 -1.86 -23.02
C ARG A 189 16.57 -1.51 -22.22
N SER A 190 17.51 -0.79 -22.82
CA SER A 190 18.74 -0.30 -22.17
C SER A 190 18.56 1.08 -21.52
N GLY A 191 17.45 1.76 -21.77
CA GLY A 191 17.12 3.05 -21.17
C GLY A 191 16.46 2.91 -19.80
N PRO A 192 16.24 4.03 -19.11
CA PRO A 192 15.57 4.01 -17.81
C PRO A 192 14.13 3.50 -17.93
N SER A 193 13.70 2.66 -16.94
CA SER A 193 12.33 2.24 -16.77
C SER A 193 11.83 2.77 -15.42
N ILE A 194 11.00 3.80 -15.46
CA ILE A 194 10.52 4.49 -14.28
C ILE A 194 9.04 4.20 -14.09
N CYS A 195 8.65 3.88 -12.85
CA CYS A 195 7.26 3.61 -12.47
C CYS A 195 6.76 4.70 -11.52
N LEU A 196 5.55 5.20 -11.76
CA LEU A 196 4.84 6.14 -10.89
C LEU A 196 3.42 5.64 -10.66
N ASN A 197 3.04 5.46 -9.40
CA ASN A 197 1.65 5.18 -9.03
C ASN A 197 0.92 6.50 -8.77
N CYS A 198 -0.08 6.82 -9.60
CA CYS A 198 -0.81 8.09 -9.55
C CYS A 198 -1.77 8.17 -8.35
N ALA A 199 -2.20 7.03 -7.79
CA ALA A 199 -3.11 7.00 -6.64
C ALA A 199 -2.38 7.21 -5.30
N ALA A 200 -1.06 7.03 -5.26
CA ALA A 200 -0.30 7.01 -4.02
C ALA A 200 0.08 8.40 -3.49
N LEU A 201 -0.07 9.45 -4.29
CA LEU A 201 0.43 10.79 -3.99
C LEU A 201 -0.69 11.82 -3.97
N SER A 202 -0.56 12.85 -3.13
CA SER A 202 -1.39 14.03 -3.23
C SER A 202 -1.11 14.78 -4.53
N GLU A 203 -2.07 15.56 -5.03
CA GLU A 203 -1.97 16.30 -6.29
C GLU A 203 -0.67 17.09 -6.43
N THR A 204 -0.33 17.88 -5.42
CA THR A 204 0.91 18.71 -5.40
C THR A 204 2.18 17.85 -5.46
N LEU A 205 2.20 16.71 -4.77
CA LEU A 205 3.33 15.80 -4.78
C LEU A 205 3.42 15.06 -6.13
N LEU A 206 2.30 14.60 -6.68
CA LEU A 206 2.24 13.96 -7.99
C LEU A 206 2.80 14.87 -9.09
N GLU A 207 2.38 16.14 -9.12
CA GLU A 207 2.90 17.13 -10.06
C GLU A 207 4.40 17.38 -9.87
N SER A 208 4.84 17.54 -8.61
CA SER A 208 6.23 17.75 -8.27
C SER A 208 7.12 16.56 -8.67
N GLU A 209 6.65 15.32 -8.45
CA GLU A 209 7.37 14.11 -8.87
C GLU A 209 7.43 14.02 -10.40
N LEU A 210 6.30 14.18 -11.07
CA LEU A 210 6.19 13.95 -12.51
C LEU A 210 6.94 15.02 -13.34
N PHE A 211 6.72 16.30 -13.03
CA PHE A 211 7.25 17.43 -13.82
C PHE A 211 8.53 18.03 -13.23
N GLY A 212 8.85 17.75 -11.95
CA GLY A 212 9.90 18.44 -11.22
C GLY A 212 9.51 19.86 -10.78
N HIS A 213 10.34 20.50 -9.98
CA HIS A 213 10.10 21.86 -9.53
C HIS A 213 11.40 22.64 -9.38
N GLU A 214 11.32 23.96 -9.54
CA GLU A 214 12.37 24.91 -9.19
C GLU A 214 12.25 25.32 -7.73
N LYS A 215 13.34 25.81 -7.15
CA LYS A 215 13.35 26.33 -5.79
C LYS A 215 12.29 27.44 -5.62
N GLY A 216 11.44 27.31 -4.59
CA GLY A 216 10.38 28.30 -4.29
C GLY A 216 9.08 28.10 -5.09
N ALA A 217 8.93 27.03 -5.86
CA ALA A 217 7.74 26.80 -6.68
C ALA A 217 6.45 26.61 -5.84
N PHE A 218 6.57 26.12 -4.61
CA PHE A 218 5.46 25.97 -3.65
C PHE A 218 6.01 26.00 -2.21
N THR A 219 5.12 26.10 -1.21
CA THR A 219 5.48 26.06 0.21
C THR A 219 6.13 24.72 0.55
N GLY A 220 7.45 24.73 0.85
CA GLY A 220 8.27 23.53 1.09
C GLY A 220 9.25 23.18 -0.03
N ALA A 221 9.23 23.85 -1.18
CA ALA A 221 10.21 23.68 -2.26
C ALA A 221 11.55 24.36 -1.92
N VAL A 222 12.29 23.82 -0.96
CA VAL A 222 13.57 24.37 -0.50
C VAL A 222 14.66 24.27 -1.55
N ASN A 223 14.69 23.18 -2.32
CA ASN A 223 15.65 22.91 -3.39
C ASN A 223 14.90 22.64 -4.70
N ALA A 224 15.59 22.80 -5.85
CA ALA A 224 15.06 22.34 -7.13
C ALA A 224 15.12 20.82 -7.20
N LYS A 225 14.14 20.18 -7.85
CA LYS A 225 14.06 18.73 -8.05
C LYS A 225 13.83 18.40 -9.52
N LEU A 226 14.58 17.42 -10.03
CA LEU A 226 14.38 16.82 -11.34
C LEU A 226 13.07 16.03 -11.36
N GLY A 227 12.26 16.19 -12.41
CA GLY A 227 11.03 15.41 -12.58
C GLY A 227 11.27 14.03 -13.17
N LEU A 228 10.34 13.09 -12.93
CA LEU A 228 10.42 11.73 -13.48
C LEU A 228 10.38 11.71 -15.02
N LEU A 229 9.72 12.68 -15.64
CA LEU A 229 9.73 12.84 -17.11
C LEU A 229 11.13 13.14 -17.65
N GLU A 230 11.90 14.01 -16.97
CA GLU A 230 13.30 14.28 -17.35
C GLU A 230 14.19 13.06 -17.00
N ALA A 231 13.94 12.39 -15.87
CA ALA A 231 14.70 11.21 -15.45
C ALA A 231 14.46 9.98 -16.35
N ALA A 232 13.32 9.92 -17.04
CA ALA A 232 12.96 8.85 -17.98
C ALA A 232 13.46 9.10 -19.42
N GLU A 233 14.31 10.10 -19.63
CA GLU A 233 14.84 10.46 -20.96
C GLU A 233 15.46 9.25 -21.66
N GLY A 234 15.08 9.01 -22.93
CA GLY A 234 15.51 7.87 -23.72
C GLY A 234 14.89 6.53 -23.32
N GLY A 235 14.04 6.50 -22.29
CA GLY A 235 13.47 5.31 -21.68
C GLY A 235 11.96 5.21 -21.74
N THR A 236 11.38 4.65 -20.68
CA THR A 236 9.94 4.40 -20.54
C THR A 236 9.45 4.89 -19.18
N LEU A 237 8.35 5.64 -19.18
CA LEU A 237 7.62 6.00 -17.97
C LEU A 237 6.33 5.17 -17.90
N PHE A 238 6.20 4.39 -16.85
CA PHE A 238 5.00 3.63 -16.53
C PHE A 238 4.16 4.40 -15.50
N LEU A 239 2.93 4.75 -15.88
CA LEU A 239 1.94 5.43 -15.06
C LEU A 239 0.90 4.41 -14.58
N ASP A 240 1.04 3.96 -13.34
CA ASP A 240 0.07 3.04 -12.74
C ASP A 240 -1.10 3.82 -12.12
N GLU A 241 -2.31 3.23 -12.21
CA GLU A 241 -3.58 3.81 -11.78
C GLU A 241 -3.81 5.22 -12.35
N VAL A 242 -3.57 5.39 -13.67
CA VAL A 242 -3.69 6.70 -14.36
C VAL A 242 -5.09 7.31 -14.25
N GLY A 243 -6.14 6.48 -14.05
CA GLY A 243 -7.51 6.94 -13.82
C GLY A 243 -7.72 7.70 -12.51
N GLU A 244 -6.73 7.67 -11.59
CA GLU A 244 -6.75 8.44 -10.34
C GLU A 244 -6.09 9.81 -10.46
N MET A 245 -5.54 10.14 -11.64
CA MET A 245 -4.81 11.39 -11.87
C MET A 245 -5.75 12.61 -11.83
N PRO A 246 -5.43 13.67 -11.07
CA PRO A 246 -6.21 14.92 -11.06
C PRO A 246 -6.29 15.58 -12.44
N LEU A 247 -7.40 16.24 -12.75
CA LEU A 247 -7.62 16.90 -14.05
C LEU A 247 -6.54 17.93 -14.40
N SER A 248 -6.04 18.69 -13.43
CA SER A 248 -4.95 19.66 -13.61
C SER A 248 -3.67 18.98 -14.11
N THR A 249 -3.32 17.82 -13.53
CA THR A 249 -2.17 17.02 -13.91
C THR A 249 -2.37 16.36 -15.27
N GLN A 250 -3.61 15.92 -15.60
CA GLN A 250 -3.94 15.37 -16.91
C GLN A 250 -3.69 16.38 -18.04
N VAL A 251 -4.03 17.67 -17.83
CA VAL A 251 -3.76 18.74 -18.82
C VAL A 251 -2.27 18.89 -19.08
N LYS A 252 -1.44 18.91 -18.04
CA LYS A 252 0.01 19.04 -18.15
C LYS A 252 0.62 17.81 -18.83
N LEU A 253 0.18 16.61 -18.47
CA LEU A 253 0.65 15.36 -19.09
C LEU A 253 0.30 15.30 -20.56
N LEU A 254 -0.92 15.67 -20.95
CA LEU A 254 -1.31 15.75 -22.35
C LEU A 254 -0.36 16.63 -23.15
N ARG A 255 -0.07 17.83 -22.61
CA ARG A 255 0.87 18.75 -23.25
C ARG A 255 2.24 18.09 -23.46
N VAL A 256 2.78 17.41 -22.47
CA VAL A 256 4.08 16.70 -22.63
C VAL A 256 4.02 15.61 -23.69
N ILE A 257 2.95 14.82 -23.73
CA ILE A 257 2.78 13.76 -24.75
C ILE A 257 2.75 14.35 -26.17
N GLU A 258 2.14 15.53 -26.36
CA GLU A 258 1.97 16.18 -27.65
C GLU A 258 3.22 16.95 -28.10
N THR A 259 3.76 17.77 -27.20
CA THR A 259 4.87 18.67 -27.55
C THR A 259 6.24 18.03 -27.35
N ARG A 260 6.32 16.94 -26.61
CA ARG A 260 7.60 16.35 -26.14
C ARG A 260 8.45 17.34 -25.35
N GLU A 261 7.79 18.23 -24.62
CA GLU A 261 8.42 19.22 -23.77
C GLU A 261 7.80 19.22 -22.37
N VAL A 262 8.65 19.25 -21.36
CA VAL A 262 8.27 19.37 -19.95
C VAL A 262 8.69 20.73 -19.41
N THR A 263 7.83 21.34 -18.60
CA THR A 263 8.13 22.56 -17.87
C THR A 263 8.03 22.27 -16.37
N ARG A 264 9.11 22.51 -15.62
CA ARG A 264 9.11 22.34 -14.15
C ARG A 264 8.14 23.30 -13.49
N LEU A 265 7.57 22.91 -12.38
CA LEU A 265 6.75 23.80 -11.54
C LEU A 265 7.59 25.00 -11.10
N GLY A 266 7.02 26.21 -11.26
CA GLY A 266 7.72 27.47 -10.99
C GLY A 266 8.70 27.93 -12.07
N SER A 267 8.84 27.18 -13.20
CA SER A 267 9.65 27.56 -14.34
C SER A 267 8.78 27.96 -15.53
N VAL A 268 9.33 28.79 -16.41
CA VAL A 268 8.73 29.09 -17.74
C VAL A 268 9.55 28.48 -18.91
N ARG A 269 10.66 27.80 -18.60
CA ARG A 269 11.56 27.24 -19.61
C ARG A 269 11.17 25.80 -19.92
N PRO A 270 10.69 25.51 -21.16
CA PRO A 270 10.42 24.15 -21.57
C PRO A 270 11.74 23.39 -21.81
N ARG A 271 11.72 22.07 -21.57
CA ARG A 271 12.82 21.14 -21.82
C ARG A 271 12.29 19.99 -22.66
N ARG A 272 12.99 19.65 -23.73
CA ARG A 272 12.62 18.51 -24.56
C ARG A 272 12.84 17.20 -23.80
N VAL A 273 11.94 16.25 -23.99
CA VAL A 273 12.00 14.90 -23.40
C VAL A 273 11.56 13.87 -24.42
N ASP A 274 12.34 12.80 -24.57
CA ASP A 274 12.00 11.66 -25.38
C ASP A 274 11.65 10.46 -24.51
N VAL A 275 10.40 10.38 -24.08
CA VAL A 275 9.88 9.35 -23.18
C VAL A 275 8.78 8.55 -23.86
N ARG A 276 8.82 7.21 -23.72
CA ARG A 276 7.72 6.32 -24.06
C ARG A 276 6.79 6.18 -22.87
N PHE A 277 5.48 6.29 -23.11
CA PHE A 277 4.48 6.12 -22.05
C PHE A 277 3.82 4.75 -22.13
N ILE A 278 3.71 4.10 -20.95
CA ILE A 278 2.85 2.96 -20.71
C ILE A 278 1.95 3.38 -19.53
N ALA A 279 0.64 3.30 -19.70
CA ALA A 279 -0.32 3.63 -18.66
C ALA A 279 -1.08 2.38 -18.22
N ALA A 280 -1.48 2.31 -16.97
CA ALA A 280 -2.31 1.23 -16.46
C ALA A 280 -3.41 1.75 -15.55
N THR A 281 -4.56 1.08 -15.53
CA THR A 281 -5.66 1.38 -14.61
C THR A 281 -6.59 0.17 -14.44
N ASN A 282 -7.29 0.14 -13.31
CA ASN A 282 -8.40 -0.76 -13.04
C ASN A 282 -9.76 -0.11 -13.34
N ARG A 283 -9.80 1.23 -13.59
CA ARG A 283 -11.02 1.96 -13.91
C ARG A 283 -11.40 1.83 -15.37
N ASP A 284 -12.69 1.94 -15.63
CA ASP A 284 -13.21 2.14 -16.98
C ASP A 284 -13.03 3.62 -17.37
N LEU A 285 -11.96 3.90 -18.14
CA LEU A 285 -11.66 5.29 -18.55
C LEU A 285 -12.71 5.88 -19.48
N GLU A 286 -13.45 5.08 -20.24
CA GLU A 286 -14.53 5.58 -21.11
C GLU A 286 -15.67 6.12 -20.24
N ALA A 287 -16.07 5.37 -19.21
CA ALA A 287 -17.03 5.83 -18.22
C ALA A 287 -16.53 7.05 -17.44
N GLU A 288 -15.23 7.14 -17.11
CA GLU A 288 -14.64 8.31 -16.43
C GLU A 288 -14.62 9.54 -17.34
N VAL A 289 -14.45 9.36 -18.67
CA VAL A 289 -14.57 10.44 -19.66
C VAL A 289 -16.00 10.97 -19.72
N GLU A 290 -17.02 10.10 -19.71
CA GLU A 290 -18.41 10.51 -19.68
C GLU A 290 -18.79 11.30 -18.42
N ARG A 291 -18.16 10.96 -17.29
CA ARG A 291 -18.33 11.67 -16.01
C ARG A 291 -17.50 12.95 -15.90
N ASN A 292 -16.72 13.30 -16.92
CA ASN A 292 -15.74 14.40 -16.91
C ASN A 292 -14.66 14.27 -15.81
N ALA A 293 -14.42 13.09 -15.30
CA ALA A 293 -13.34 12.78 -14.35
C ALA A 293 -12.02 12.48 -15.06
N PHE A 294 -12.08 12.09 -16.33
CA PHE A 294 -10.92 11.89 -17.20
C PHE A 294 -11.10 12.64 -18.53
N ARG A 295 -10.03 13.26 -19.02
CA ARG A 295 -10.09 14.02 -20.28
C ARG A 295 -10.10 13.09 -21.48
N ARG A 296 -11.01 13.33 -22.42
CA ARG A 296 -11.15 12.57 -23.67
C ARG A 296 -9.90 12.64 -24.55
N ASP A 297 -9.29 13.83 -24.64
CA ASP A 297 -8.07 14.04 -25.44
C ASP A 297 -6.88 13.24 -24.90
N LEU A 298 -6.67 13.23 -23.59
CA LEU A 298 -5.63 12.42 -22.95
C LEU A 298 -5.91 10.91 -23.12
N TYR A 299 -7.15 10.46 -22.97
CA TYR A 299 -7.54 9.07 -23.19
C TYR A 299 -7.10 8.59 -24.58
N PHE A 300 -7.43 9.30 -25.65
CA PHE A 300 -7.03 8.92 -27.00
C PHE A 300 -5.51 8.94 -27.23
N ARG A 301 -4.78 9.80 -26.53
CA ARG A 301 -3.31 9.85 -26.62
C ARG A 301 -2.62 8.70 -25.88
N LEU A 302 -3.19 8.25 -24.75
CA LEU A 302 -2.68 7.11 -23.99
C LEU A 302 -3.13 5.77 -24.59
N ASN A 303 -4.33 5.70 -25.14
CA ASN A 303 -4.92 4.49 -25.71
C ASN A 303 -4.50 4.26 -27.18
N GLY A 304 -3.20 4.23 -27.43
CA GLY A 304 -2.68 3.86 -28.76
C GLY A 304 -2.87 2.37 -29.06
N VAL A 305 -2.52 1.53 -28.08
CA VAL A 305 -2.83 0.08 -28.04
C VAL A 305 -3.33 -0.25 -26.65
N SER A 306 -4.51 -0.88 -26.55
CA SER A 306 -5.03 -1.37 -25.28
C SER A 306 -4.71 -2.85 -25.10
N ILE A 307 -4.25 -3.22 -23.89
CA ILE A 307 -3.97 -4.59 -23.47
C ILE A 307 -4.80 -4.85 -22.23
N ARG A 308 -5.80 -5.74 -22.35
CA ARG A 308 -6.64 -6.13 -21.21
C ARG A 308 -6.13 -7.44 -20.61
N ILE A 309 -5.72 -7.38 -19.34
CA ILE A 309 -5.28 -8.57 -18.60
C ILE A 309 -6.50 -9.15 -17.87
N PRO A 310 -6.86 -10.41 -18.13
CA PRO A 310 -8.00 -11.06 -17.46
C PRO A 310 -7.69 -11.29 -15.98
N PRO A 311 -8.71 -11.32 -15.12
CA PRO A 311 -8.54 -11.65 -13.71
C PRO A 311 -8.12 -13.12 -13.52
N LEU A 312 -7.50 -13.41 -12.38
CA LEU A 312 -6.92 -14.73 -12.10
C LEU A 312 -7.96 -15.88 -12.14
N ARG A 313 -9.21 -15.60 -11.76
CA ARG A 313 -10.33 -16.56 -11.84
C ARG A 313 -10.66 -17.02 -13.28
N GLU A 314 -10.30 -16.24 -14.29
CA GLU A 314 -10.47 -16.59 -15.72
C GLU A 314 -9.26 -17.34 -16.29
N ARG A 315 -8.14 -17.39 -15.55
CA ARG A 315 -6.91 -18.08 -15.94
C ARG A 315 -6.43 -19.04 -14.84
N ARG A 316 -7.33 -19.89 -14.38
CA ARG A 316 -7.13 -20.82 -13.24
C ARG A 316 -5.95 -21.77 -13.44
N ALA A 317 -5.60 -22.09 -14.69
CA ALA A 317 -4.43 -22.92 -15.00
C ALA A 317 -3.09 -22.31 -14.54
N GLU A 318 -3.02 -20.97 -14.38
CA GLU A 318 -1.83 -20.28 -13.88
C GLU A 318 -1.69 -20.35 -12.36
N ILE A 319 -2.76 -20.66 -11.61
CA ILE A 319 -2.76 -20.58 -10.14
C ILE A 319 -1.72 -21.52 -9.55
N ARG A 320 -1.67 -22.78 -10.03
CA ARG A 320 -0.70 -23.76 -9.53
C ARG A 320 0.74 -23.33 -9.80
N PRO A 321 1.17 -23.05 -11.04
CA PRO A 321 2.55 -22.66 -11.32
C PRO A 321 2.94 -21.36 -10.61
N LEU A 322 2.02 -20.38 -10.46
CA LEU A 322 2.26 -19.17 -9.69
C LEU A 322 2.46 -19.46 -8.19
N ALA A 323 1.60 -20.30 -7.61
CA ALA A 323 1.71 -20.69 -6.21
C ALA A 323 3.04 -21.41 -5.91
N GLU A 324 3.45 -22.35 -6.79
CA GLU A 324 4.70 -23.07 -6.69
C GLU A 324 5.93 -22.13 -6.87
N ALA A 325 5.83 -21.15 -7.77
CA ALA A 325 6.89 -20.14 -7.95
C ALA A 325 7.03 -19.25 -6.71
N PHE A 326 5.93 -18.69 -6.19
CA PHE A 326 5.94 -17.91 -4.96
C PHE A 326 6.49 -18.70 -3.78
N LEU A 327 6.08 -19.96 -3.66
CA LEU A 327 6.58 -20.85 -2.60
C LEU A 327 8.09 -20.99 -2.66
N ARG A 328 8.66 -21.24 -3.84
CA ARG A 328 10.11 -21.36 -4.04
C ARG A 328 10.83 -20.06 -3.70
N ASP A 329 10.35 -18.93 -4.23
CA ASP A 329 10.97 -17.62 -4.04
C ASP A 329 10.99 -17.24 -2.54
N ILE A 330 9.84 -17.37 -1.85
CA ILE A 330 9.73 -17.05 -0.43
C ILE A 330 10.63 -17.96 0.41
N CYS A 331 10.66 -19.26 0.13
CA CYS A 331 11.50 -20.20 0.87
C CYS A 331 13.00 -19.95 0.61
N GLN A 332 13.38 -19.56 -0.60
CA GLN A 332 14.73 -19.15 -0.94
C GLN A 332 15.14 -17.89 -0.17
N GLU A 333 14.27 -16.89 -0.07
CA GLU A 333 14.49 -15.67 0.73
C GLU A 333 14.65 -16.00 2.22
N LEU A 334 13.87 -16.96 2.73
CA LEU A 334 13.91 -17.40 4.11
C LEU A 334 15.08 -18.38 4.41
N GLY A 335 15.83 -18.81 3.40
CA GLY A 335 16.95 -19.76 3.54
C GLY A 335 16.53 -21.16 4.00
N ARG A 336 15.29 -21.59 3.69
CA ARG A 336 14.76 -22.89 4.09
C ARG A 336 14.28 -23.71 2.89
N PRO A 337 14.22 -25.06 3.01
CA PRO A 337 13.66 -25.90 1.95
C PRO A 337 12.19 -25.59 1.74
N ALA A 338 11.75 -25.58 0.48
CA ALA A 338 10.35 -25.34 0.12
C ALA A 338 9.50 -26.57 0.50
N PRO A 339 8.46 -26.43 1.34
CA PRO A 339 7.50 -27.50 1.61
C PRO A 339 6.68 -27.79 0.34
N VAL A 340 6.03 -28.94 0.31
CA VAL A 340 5.17 -29.34 -0.82
C VAL A 340 3.75 -28.81 -0.57
N LEU A 341 3.09 -28.28 -1.60
CA LEU A 341 1.64 -27.98 -1.53
C LEU A 341 0.84 -29.27 -1.62
N SER A 342 -0.01 -29.56 -0.62
CA SER A 342 -0.85 -30.75 -0.68
C SER A 342 -1.87 -30.67 -1.82
N PRO A 343 -2.36 -31.80 -2.35
CA PRO A 343 -3.38 -31.81 -3.41
C PRO A 343 -4.65 -31.04 -3.02
N GLU A 344 -5.06 -31.10 -1.74
CA GLU A 344 -6.23 -30.41 -1.21
C GLU A 344 -6.00 -28.88 -1.23
N VAL A 345 -4.79 -28.43 -0.92
CA VAL A 345 -4.40 -27.01 -0.99
C VAL A 345 -4.48 -26.55 -2.44
N LEU A 346 -3.89 -27.28 -3.38
CA LEU A 346 -3.92 -26.93 -4.81
C LEU A 346 -5.36 -26.85 -5.34
N GLN A 347 -6.21 -27.79 -4.97
CA GLN A 347 -7.62 -27.75 -5.33
C GLN A 347 -8.34 -26.55 -4.74
N SER A 348 -8.11 -26.26 -3.44
CA SER A 348 -8.67 -25.07 -2.78
C SER A 348 -8.23 -23.81 -3.49
N LEU A 349 -6.93 -23.64 -3.80
CA LEU A 349 -6.44 -22.46 -4.50
C LEU A 349 -7.09 -22.27 -5.89
N GLN A 350 -7.31 -23.35 -6.64
CA GLN A 350 -7.90 -23.30 -7.98
C GLN A 350 -9.39 -22.95 -7.99
N THR A 351 -10.11 -23.20 -6.90
CA THR A 351 -11.56 -22.96 -6.80
C THR A 351 -11.91 -21.54 -6.32
N ARG A 352 -10.97 -20.82 -5.72
CA ARG A 352 -11.17 -19.46 -5.18
C ARG A 352 -11.38 -18.42 -6.27
N GLU A 353 -12.13 -17.37 -5.93
CA GLU A 353 -12.46 -16.25 -6.85
C GLU A 353 -11.34 -15.20 -6.98
N TRP A 354 -10.43 -15.11 -6.03
CA TRP A 354 -9.27 -14.22 -6.05
C TRP A 354 -9.59 -12.75 -6.36
N PRO A 355 -10.41 -12.04 -5.56
CA PRO A 355 -10.71 -10.63 -5.79
C PRO A 355 -9.46 -9.74 -5.80
N GLY A 356 -8.41 -10.10 -5.07
CA GLY A 356 -7.10 -9.45 -5.09
C GLY A 356 -6.10 -10.08 -6.08
N ASN A 357 -6.56 -11.01 -6.95
CA ASN A 357 -5.80 -11.63 -8.03
C ASN A 357 -4.44 -12.22 -7.57
N ILE A 358 -3.38 -12.01 -8.33
CA ILE A 358 -2.02 -12.55 -8.06
C ILE A 358 -1.46 -11.99 -6.74
N ARG A 359 -1.79 -10.73 -6.40
CA ARG A 359 -1.32 -10.12 -5.13
C ARG A 359 -1.90 -10.85 -3.92
N GLU A 360 -3.19 -11.21 -3.98
CA GLU A 360 -3.83 -12.00 -2.94
C GLU A 360 -3.25 -13.42 -2.88
N LEU A 361 -3.08 -14.08 -4.03
CA LEU A 361 -2.47 -15.41 -4.09
C LEU A 361 -1.08 -15.40 -3.45
N LYS A 362 -0.21 -14.43 -3.78
CA LYS A 362 1.12 -14.29 -3.18
C LYS A 362 1.04 -14.15 -1.66
N ASN A 363 0.17 -13.29 -1.14
CA ASN A 363 0.00 -13.08 0.30
C ASN A 363 -0.50 -14.36 1.01
N VAL A 364 -1.39 -15.13 0.37
CA VAL A 364 -1.89 -16.40 0.91
C VAL A 364 -0.77 -17.43 1.00
N ILE A 365 0.06 -17.56 -0.04
CA ILE A 365 1.21 -18.48 -0.03
C ILE A 365 2.26 -18.03 1.00
N GLU A 366 2.59 -16.74 1.06
CA GLU A 366 3.53 -16.19 2.04
C GLU A 366 3.10 -16.50 3.48
N ARG A 367 1.82 -16.25 3.79
CA ARG A 367 1.25 -16.60 5.09
C ARG A 367 1.31 -18.10 5.36
N ALA A 368 0.95 -18.94 4.38
CA ALA A 368 0.98 -20.39 4.54
C ALA A 368 2.42 -20.88 4.80
N VAL A 369 3.41 -20.32 4.11
CA VAL A 369 4.82 -20.61 4.33
C VAL A 369 5.24 -20.21 5.74
N LEU A 370 4.85 -19.05 6.25
CA LEU A 370 5.20 -18.59 7.60
C LEU A 370 4.58 -19.46 8.71
N LEU A 371 3.36 -19.96 8.49
CA LEU A 371 2.65 -20.77 9.47
C LEU A 371 3.04 -22.26 9.43
N CYS A 372 3.61 -22.73 8.31
CA CYS A 372 3.96 -24.12 8.12
C CYS A 372 5.36 -24.43 8.65
N THR A 373 5.45 -25.30 9.64
CA THR A 373 6.72 -25.89 10.16
C THR A 373 6.94 -27.31 9.65
N ALA A 374 5.96 -27.92 8.98
CA ALA A 374 5.99 -29.26 8.44
C ALA A 374 6.58 -29.30 7.01
N PRO A 375 6.95 -30.47 6.48
CA PRO A 375 7.44 -30.62 5.11
C PRO A 375 6.35 -30.42 4.03
N SER A 376 5.07 -30.29 4.41
CA SER A 376 3.97 -30.02 3.49
C SER A 376 3.00 -28.97 4.04
N ILE A 377 2.49 -28.10 3.14
CA ILE A 377 1.46 -27.13 3.45
C ILE A 377 0.10 -27.82 3.30
N GLY A 378 -0.65 -27.93 4.39
CA GLY A 378 -2.02 -28.42 4.45
C GLY A 378 -3.04 -27.29 4.42
N ILE A 379 -4.33 -27.67 4.33
CA ILE A 379 -5.45 -26.71 4.25
C ILE A 379 -5.58 -25.82 5.51
N GLU A 380 -5.11 -26.29 6.65
CA GLU A 380 -5.09 -25.58 7.92
C GLU A 380 -4.18 -24.35 7.89
N HIS A 381 -3.20 -24.30 7.00
CA HIS A 381 -2.29 -23.16 6.83
C HIS A 381 -2.88 -22.08 5.92
N LEU A 382 -3.98 -22.39 5.19
CA LEU A 382 -4.66 -21.41 4.34
C LEU A 382 -5.66 -20.58 5.16
N PRO A 383 -5.81 -19.29 4.85
CA PRO A 383 -6.90 -18.50 5.44
C PRO A 383 -8.24 -19.08 5.00
N GLN A 384 -9.17 -19.22 5.96
CA GLN A 384 -10.54 -19.60 5.64
C GLN A 384 -11.14 -18.55 4.70
N GLU A 385 -11.82 -19.01 3.65
CA GLU A 385 -12.58 -18.10 2.80
C GLU A 385 -13.63 -17.40 3.68
N ARG A 386 -13.50 -16.09 3.84
CA ARG A 386 -14.65 -15.28 4.23
C ARG A 386 -15.60 -15.34 3.05
N LYS A 387 -16.59 -16.24 3.08
CA LYS A 387 -17.77 -16.05 2.25
C LYS A 387 -18.18 -14.62 2.46
N ALA A 388 -18.14 -13.79 1.42
CA ALA A 388 -18.68 -12.45 1.47
C ALA A 388 -20.07 -12.62 2.12
N ALA A 389 -20.22 -12.05 3.33
CA ALA A 389 -21.55 -11.97 3.92
C ALA A 389 -22.33 -11.16 2.88
N VAL A 390 -23.15 -11.87 2.12
CA VAL A 390 -24.19 -11.25 1.32
C VAL A 390 -24.99 -10.50 2.37
N TYR A 391 -24.81 -9.19 2.43
CA TYR A 391 -25.78 -8.34 3.09
C TYR A 391 -27.06 -8.59 2.32
N GLN A 392 -27.84 -9.56 2.81
CA GLN A 392 -29.22 -9.69 2.42
C GLN A 392 -29.82 -8.35 2.76
N VAL A 393 -30.04 -7.55 1.77
CA VAL A 393 -31.03 -6.47 1.84
C VAL A 393 -32.29 -7.19 2.25
N VAL A 394 -32.64 -7.05 3.51
CA VAL A 394 -33.90 -7.56 4.03
C VAL A 394 -34.97 -6.88 3.19
N PRO A 395 -35.78 -7.61 2.41
CA PRO A 395 -36.84 -6.96 1.65
C PRO A 395 -37.72 -6.25 2.66
N GLU A 396 -38.02 -4.97 2.45
CA GLU A 396 -39.04 -4.26 3.19
C GLU A 396 -40.33 -5.08 3.16
N LEU A 397 -40.73 -5.57 4.34
CA LEU A 397 -42.02 -6.22 4.54
C LEU A 397 -43.12 -5.22 4.19
N PRO A 398 -44.11 -5.61 3.38
CA PRO A 398 -45.23 -4.72 3.04
C PRO A 398 -45.96 -4.30 4.32
N THR A 399 -46.16 -3.01 4.46
CA THR A 399 -46.92 -2.40 5.54
C THR A 399 -48.35 -2.91 5.55
N MET A 400 -48.68 -3.81 6.46
CA MET A 400 -50.07 -4.11 6.82
C MET A 400 -50.57 -3.03 7.78
N ARG A 401 -51.56 -2.29 7.33
CA ARG A 401 -52.45 -1.47 8.19
C ARG A 401 -53.22 -2.42 9.12
N SER A 402 -53.06 -2.28 10.42
CA SER A 402 -54.19 -2.42 11.35
C SER A 402 -53.82 -2.09 12.79
N GLY A 403 -54.63 -1.27 13.44
CA GLY A 403 -55.05 -1.48 14.82
C GLY A 403 -54.18 -0.94 15.95
N ARG A 404 -54.66 0.16 16.51
CA ARG A 404 -54.31 0.71 17.83
C ARG A 404 -54.04 -0.38 18.90
N ALA A 405 -52.90 -0.27 19.60
CA ALA A 405 -52.81 -0.53 21.02
C ALA A 405 -51.55 0.14 21.60
N ASP A 406 -51.73 0.85 22.68
CA ASP A 406 -50.73 1.63 23.44
C ASP A 406 -49.58 0.79 23.96
N SER A 407 -48.34 1.29 23.74
CA SER A 407 -47.16 1.03 24.57
C SER A 407 -45.97 1.91 24.20
N PRO A 408 -45.02 2.20 25.10
CA PRO A 408 -44.30 3.47 25.13
C PRO A 408 -43.24 3.63 24.04
N ALA A 409 -43.14 4.86 23.56
CA ALA A 409 -42.33 5.31 22.45
C ALA A 409 -40.81 5.08 22.63
N ALA A 410 -40.18 4.46 21.64
CA ALA A 410 -38.73 4.52 21.40
C ALA A 410 -38.30 5.96 20.96
N PRO A 411 -37.11 6.43 21.32
CA PRO A 411 -36.67 7.77 21.00
C PRO A 411 -36.50 7.96 19.49
N PRO A 412 -36.85 9.13 18.93
CA PRO A 412 -36.79 9.41 17.49
C PRO A 412 -35.36 9.56 16.97
N PRO A 413 -35.12 9.33 15.65
CA PRO A 413 -33.81 9.49 15.03
C PRO A 413 -33.35 10.96 15.05
N PHE A 414 -32.06 11.14 15.12
CA PHE A 414 -31.30 12.34 15.46
C PHE A 414 -31.57 13.60 14.60
N ASP A 415 -32.08 13.48 13.39
CA ASP A 415 -32.26 14.63 12.47
C ASP A 415 -33.55 15.43 12.64
N ALA A 416 -34.50 14.97 13.44
CA ALA A 416 -35.76 15.66 13.65
C ALA A 416 -35.75 16.64 14.84
N ALA A 417 -34.68 16.76 15.61
CA ALA A 417 -34.63 17.54 16.85
C ALA A 417 -33.93 18.92 16.71
N LEU A 418 -33.61 19.36 15.49
CA LEU A 418 -32.89 20.63 15.27
C LEU A 418 -33.79 21.85 15.00
N SER A 419 -35.11 21.77 15.24
CA SER A 419 -36.05 22.89 15.07
C SER A 419 -36.60 23.41 16.42
N GLY A 420 -35.88 23.24 17.50
CA GLY A 420 -36.19 23.84 18.82
C GLY A 420 -35.49 25.19 19.00
N ASN A 421 -36.19 26.18 19.56
CA ASN A 421 -35.70 27.51 19.90
C ASN A 421 -34.31 27.46 20.55
N GLY A 422 -33.37 28.33 20.12
CA GLY A 422 -31.97 28.35 20.58
C GLY A 422 -31.78 28.42 22.11
N ASN A 423 -32.83 28.79 22.88
CA ASN A 423 -32.82 28.74 24.35
C ASN A 423 -32.91 27.31 24.92
N ASP A 424 -33.63 26.40 24.27
CA ASP A 424 -33.75 25.01 24.73
C ASP A 424 -32.45 24.23 24.56
N GLU A 425 -31.74 24.47 23.45
CA GLU A 425 -30.46 23.83 23.21
C GLU A 425 -29.36 24.33 24.17
N ARG A 426 -29.35 25.62 24.44
CA ARG A 426 -28.46 26.23 25.44
C ARG A 426 -28.68 25.62 26.84
N GLN A 427 -29.94 25.44 27.23
CA GLN A 427 -30.28 24.85 28.53
C GLN A 427 -29.81 23.38 28.64
N ARG A 428 -30.03 22.58 27.60
CA ARG A 428 -29.53 21.18 27.55
C ARG A 428 -28.01 21.08 27.66
N ILE A 429 -27.27 22.01 27.07
CA ILE A 429 -25.80 22.05 27.16
C ILE A 429 -25.37 22.40 28.59
N LEU A 430 -26.06 23.36 29.25
CA LEU A 430 -25.80 23.73 30.66
C LEU A 430 -26.08 22.56 31.61
N ASP A 431 -27.21 21.87 31.44
CA ASP A 431 -27.61 20.72 32.27
C ASP A 431 -26.64 19.55 32.11
N ALA A 432 -26.17 19.29 30.87
CA ALA A 432 -25.17 18.27 30.61
C ALA A 432 -23.79 18.59 31.23
N LEU A 433 -23.37 19.87 31.22
CA LEU A 433 -22.15 20.32 31.87
C LEU A 433 -22.26 20.21 33.39
N ALA A 434 -23.38 20.64 33.99
CA ALA A 434 -23.61 20.52 35.40
C ALA A 434 -23.63 19.05 35.87
N ALA A 435 -24.32 18.17 35.15
CA ALA A 435 -24.36 16.73 35.42
C ALA A 435 -23.03 16.01 35.27
N CYS A 436 -22.07 16.60 34.53
CA CYS A 436 -20.72 16.05 34.31
C CYS A 436 -19.64 16.81 35.08
N ALA A 437 -19.99 17.61 36.08
CA ALA A 437 -19.06 18.42 36.89
C ALA A 437 -18.08 19.23 36.00
N GLY A 438 -18.59 19.82 34.93
CA GLY A 438 -17.78 20.64 34.00
C GLY A 438 -16.95 19.87 32.97
N ASN A 439 -16.96 18.55 32.97
CA ASN A 439 -16.17 17.73 32.04
C ASN A 439 -16.81 17.73 30.62
N GLN A 440 -16.22 18.53 29.73
CA GLN A 440 -16.70 18.75 28.36
C GLN A 440 -16.78 17.45 27.53
N SER A 441 -15.83 16.51 27.72
CA SER A 441 -15.82 15.25 26.96
C SER A 441 -16.96 14.32 27.40
N ARG A 442 -17.26 14.26 28.70
CA ARG A 442 -18.40 13.48 29.23
C ARG A 442 -19.73 14.13 28.86
N ALA A 443 -19.82 15.46 28.92
CA ALA A 443 -21.01 16.19 28.54
C ALA A 443 -21.33 16.03 27.04
N ALA A 444 -20.35 16.11 26.17
CA ALA A 444 -20.49 15.84 24.74
C ALA A 444 -20.98 14.41 24.46
N LYS A 445 -20.40 13.42 25.13
CA LYS A 445 -20.84 12.01 25.03
C LYS A 445 -22.27 11.80 25.51
N ARG A 446 -22.69 12.47 26.59
CA ARG A 446 -24.05 12.40 27.13
C ARG A 446 -25.08 13.01 26.17
N LEU A 447 -24.71 14.04 25.41
CA LEU A 447 -25.56 14.67 24.38
C LEU A 447 -25.43 14.02 22.99
N GLY A 448 -24.69 12.91 22.87
CA GLY A 448 -24.53 12.16 21.62
C GLY A 448 -23.81 12.93 20.51
N MET A 449 -22.98 13.95 20.84
CA MET A 449 -22.30 14.77 19.85
C MET A 449 -20.77 14.71 19.98
N PRO A 450 -20.02 14.93 18.87
CA PRO A 450 -18.56 15.02 18.92
C PRO A 450 -18.09 16.16 19.81
N ARG A 451 -16.99 15.99 20.55
CA ARG A 451 -16.41 17.03 21.43
C ARG A 451 -16.17 18.35 20.70
N ARG A 452 -15.72 18.30 19.44
CA ARG A 452 -15.45 19.51 18.61
C ARG A 452 -16.72 20.32 18.39
N THR A 453 -17.85 19.65 18.06
CA THR A 453 -19.17 20.26 17.89
C THR A 453 -19.69 20.84 19.21
N PHE A 454 -19.49 20.14 20.32
CA PHE A 454 -19.88 20.61 21.66
C PHE A 454 -19.13 21.88 22.04
N VAL A 455 -17.83 21.95 21.82
CA VAL A 455 -17.02 23.15 22.11
C VAL A 455 -17.44 24.33 21.23
N ALA A 456 -17.72 24.11 19.94
CA ALA A 456 -18.22 25.16 19.05
C ALA A 456 -19.56 25.72 19.50
N LYS A 457 -20.45 24.86 20.09
CA LYS A 457 -21.73 25.27 20.65
C LYS A 457 -21.56 26.05 21.96
N LEU A 458 -20.59 25.71 22.82
CA LEU A 458 -20.27 26.51 24.00
C LEU A 458 -19.87 27.93 23.62
N ASP A 459 -19.03 28.11 22.58
CA ASP A 459 -18.62 29.40 22.07
C ASP A 459 -19.82 30.18 21.48
N ARG A 460 -20.65 29.49 20.68
CA ARG A 460 -21.86 30.07 20.04
C ARG A 460 -22.85 30.58 21.06
N TYR A 461 -23.08 29.87 22.16
CA TYR A 461 -24.00 30.23 23.24
C TYR A 461 -23.38 31.02 24.37
N GLN A 462 -22.10 31.43 24.24
CA GLN A 462 -21.34 32.22 25.23
C GLN A 462 -21.34 31.57 26.63
N ILE A 463 -21.29 30.24 26.69
CA ILE A 463 -21.24 29.50 27.95
C ILE A 463 -19.78 29.45 28.43
N PRO A 464 -19.48 29.98 29.66
CA PRO A 464 -18.11 29.98 30.17
C PRO A 464 -17.53 28.57 30.25
N ARG A 465 -16.28 28.41 29.81
CA ARG A 465 -15.57 27.12 29.89
C ARG A 465 -15.11 26.92 31.33
N PRO A 466 -15.52 25.84 32.01
CA PRO A 466 -15.01 25.55 33.35
C PRO A 466 -13.48 25.34 33.26
N ASN A 467 -12.74 26.08 34.08
CA ASN A 467 -11.29 25.90 34.21
C ASN A 467 -11.00 24.50 34.75
N LYS A 468 -9.95 23.85 34.21
CA LYS A 468 -9.38 22.67 34.84
C LYS A 468 -8.83 23.06 36.20
N GLY A 469 -9.50 22.64 37.27
CA GLY A 469 -8.89 22.49 38.58
C GLY A 469 -8.01 21.23 38.59
#